data_a67cbc02099fef867ba8ad78b1c4c2c7
#
_entry.id   a67cbc02099fef867ba8ad78b1c4c2c7
#
_cell.length_a   1.000
_cell.length_b   1.000
_cell.length_c   1.000
_cell.angle_alpha   90.00
_cell.angle_beta   90.00
_cell.angle_gamma   90.00
#
_symmetry.space_group_name_H-M   'P 1'
#
loop_
_entity.id
_entity.type
_entity.pdbx_description
1 polymer ?
#
loop_
_entity_poly.entity_id
_entity_poly.type
_entity_poly.pdbx_seq_one_letter_code
_entity_poly.pdbx_strand_id
1 'polypeptide(L)'
;MSSDLWSATSGSAAADLPLADNVLLSPGEGIYKLKTNVFGPLPKGIFGLILGCSSAALRGLTIIPGVIDSDCVEKILIMVSTSTTLSLLAREHIAQILILPYHPFLAFPNE
;
A
#
# COMPACT_ATOMS: atom_id res chain seq x y z
N MET A 1 -2.20 8.78 13.93
CA MET A 1 -3.54 8.60 13.36
C MET A 1 -3.48 8.45 11.87
N SER A 2 -4.24 7.54 11.35
CA SER A 2 -4.26 7.36 9.91
C SER A 2 -4.79 8.58 9.18
N SER A 3 -5.62 9.39 9.82
CA SER A 3 -6.15 10.60 9.20
C SER A 3 -5.04 11.59 8.83
N ASP A 4 -3.93 11.56 9.54
CA ASP A 4 -2.83 12.48 9.24
C ASP A 4 -2.14 12.15 7.93
N LEU A 5 -2.22 10.90 7.49
CA LEU A 5 -1.64 10.52 6.21
C LEU A 5 -2.30 11.28 5.06
N TRP A 6 -3.59 11.52 5.20
CA TRP A 6 -4.36 12.07 4.09
C TRP A 6 -4.45 13.57 4.14
N SER A 7 -4.26 14.17 5.29
CA SER A 7 -4.50 15.59 5.46
C SER A 7 -3.39 16.46 4.90
N ALA A 8 -2.22 15.91 4.69
CA ALA A 8 -1.06 16.69 4.28
C ALA A 8 -0.99 16.91 2.77
N THR A 9 -1.83 16.27 2.00
CA THR A 9 -1.65 16.29 0.56
C THR A 9 -2.24 17.54 -0.07
N SER A 10 -1.46 18.19 -0.91
CA SER A 10 -1.92 19.27 -1.76
C SER A 10 -1.69 18.92 -3.23
N GLY A 11 -1.15 17.79 -3.51
CA GLY A 11 -0.88 17.27 -4.84
C GLY A 11 -0.64 15.80 -4.69
N SER A 12 0.62 15.42 -4.60
CA SER A 12 0.95 14.04 -4.31
C SER A 12 1.82 14.00 -3.07
N ALA A 13 1.70 12.92 -2.33
CA ALA A 13 2.47 12.71 -1.11
C ALA A 13 2.70 11.22 -0.96
N ALA A 14 3.68 10.85 -0.16
CA ALA A 14 3.98 9.46 0.12
C ALA A 14 4.00 9.25 1.62
N ALA A 15 3.57 8.09 2.05
CA ALA A 15 3.59 7.71 3.46
C ALA A 15 3.92 6.24 3.57
N ASP A 16 4.59 5.87 4.64
CA ASP A 16 4.89 4.47 4.90
C ASP A 16 3.65 3.74 5.37
N LEU A 17 3.58 2.45 5.03
CA LEU A 17 2.51 1.57 5.47
C LEU A 17 3.09 0.56 6.46
N PRO A 18 2.89 0.77 7.76
CA PRO A 18 3.40 -0.17 8.74
C PRO A 18 2.54 -1.43 8.80
N LEU A 19 3.19 -2.57 8.96
CA LEU A 19 2.48 -3.83 9.11
C LEU A 19 1.75 -3.88 10.44
N ALA A 20 0.59 -4.53 10.44
CA ALA A 20 -0.20 -4.69 11.66
C ALA A 20 0.33 -5.81 12.55
N ASP A 21 0.86 -6.86 11.95
CA ASP A 21 1.20 -8.11 12.66
C ASP A 21 2.58 -8.60 12.30
N ASN A 22 3.14 -9.44 13.17
CA ASN A 22 4.32 -10.22 12.81
C ASN A 22 3.88 -11.30 11.82
N VAL A 23 4.68 -11.50 10.78
CA VAL A 23 4.37 -12.53 9.78
C VAL A 23 5.63 -13.29 9.39
N LEU A 24 5.44 -14.55 9.02
CA LEU A 24 6.49 -15.37 8.47
C LEU A 24 6.10 -15.75 7.06
N LEU A 25 6.96 -15.43 6.11
CA LEU A 25 6.71 -15.66 4.70
C LEU A 25 7.65 -16.72 4.19
N SER A 26 7.12 -17.59 3.33
CA SER A 26 7.90 -18.66 2.70
C SER A 26 7.80 -18.57 1.19
N PRO A 27 8.91 -18.89 0.48
CA PRO A 27 8.87 -18.86 -0.99
C PRO A 27 7.97 -19.97 -1.53
N GLY A 28 7.38 -19.71 -2.70
CA GLY A 28 6.56 -20.70 -3.36
C GLY A 28 5.13 -20.81 -2.88
N GLU A 29 4.72 -19.96 -1.96
CA GLU A 29 3.36 -19.98 -1.40
C GLU A 29 2.40 -19.06 -2.13
N GLY A 30 2.84 -18.44 -3.21
CA GLY A 30 2.00 -17.52 -3.95
C GLY A 30 2.00 -16.13 -3.31
N ILE A 31 0.84 -15.49 -3.36
CA ILE A 31 0.73 -14.12 -2.92
C ILE A 31 0.11 -14.07 -1.53
N TYR A 32 0.79 -13.38 -0.63
CA TYR A 32 0.29 -13.12 0.72
C TYR A 32 -0.42 -11.77 0.74
N LYS A 33 -1.45 -11.68 1.57
CA LYS A 33 -2.15 -10.42 1.84
C LYS A 33 -1.84 -10.01 3.26
N LEU A 34 -1.05 -8.96 3.41
CA LEU A 34 -0.59 -8.51 4.72
C LEU A 34 -1.41 -7.32 5.18
N LYS A 35 -1.86 -7.35 6.41
CA LYS A 35 -2.67 -6.26 6.97
C LYS A 35 -1.79 -5.13 7.43
N THR A 36 -2.28 -3.91 7.24
CA THR A 36 -1.68 -2.71 7.81
C THR A 36 -2.60 -2.17 8.89
N ASN A 37 -2.11 -1.16 9.62
CA ASN A 37 -2.94 -0.45 10.59
C ASN A 37 -3.58 0.79 9.98
N VAL A 38 -3.48 0.95 8.68
CA VAL A 38 -4.01 2.11 7.96
C VAL A 38 -5.28 1.68 7.24
N PHE A 39 -6.30 2.53 7.32
CA PHE A 39 -7.56 2.23 6.64
C PHE A 39 -8.18 3.53 6.14
N GLY A 40 -9.01 3.37 5.11
CA GLY A 40 -9.71 4.48 4.50
C GLY A 40 -10.86 5.00 5.35
N PRO A 41 -11.66 5.86 4.76
CA PRO A 41 -11.58 6.25 3.37
C PRO A 41 -10.53 7.32 3.13
N LEU A 42 -10.09 7.42 1.88
CA LEU A 42 -9.25 8.52 1.45
C LEU A 42 -10.11 9.75 1.19
N PRO A 43 -9.52 10.95 1.23
CA PRO A 43 -10.28 12.14 0.84
C PRO A 43 -10.76 12.03 -0.61
N LYS A 44 -11.87 12.68 -0.89
CA LYS A 44 -12.41 12.68 -2.24
C LYS A 44 -11.43 13.33 -3.20
N GLY A 45 -11.43 12.83 -4.42
CA GLY A 45 -10.58 13.38 -5.48
C GLY A 45 -9.16 12.86 -5.49
N ILE A 46 -8.84 11.90 -4.64
CA ILE A 46 -7.51 11.29 -4.65
C ILE A 46 -7.66 9.77 -4.62
N PHE A 47 -6.57 9.12 -4.97
CA PHE A 47 -6.46 7.67 -4.82
C PHE A 47 -5.07 7.33 -4.29
N GLY A 48 -4.92 6.12 -3.80
CA GLY A 48 -3.65 5.64 -3.29
C GLY A 48 -3.04 4.61 -4.22
N LEU A 49 -1.72 4.67 -4.37
CA LEU A 49 -0.98 3.67 -5.14
C LEU A 49 0.07 3.07 -4.21
N ILE A 50 -0.03 1.76 -4.00
CA ILE A 50 0.88 1.04 -3.11
C ILE A 50 2.08 0.55 -3.91
N LEU A 51 3.27 0.90 -3.44
CA LEU A 51 4.52 0.51 -4.06
C LEU A 51 5.47 -0.03 -2.99
N GLY A 52 6.41 -0.86 -3.43
CA GLY A 52 7.42 -1.40 -2.53
C GLY A 52 8.54 -0.43 -2.28
N CYS A 53 9.25 -0.66 -1.17
CA CYS A 53 10.48 0.05 -0.87
C CYS A 53 11.65 -0.75 -1.42
N SER A 54 12.72 -0.04 -1.81
CA SER A 54 13.89 -0.72 -2.38
C SER A 54 14.54 -1.67 -1.38
N SER A 55 14.49 -1.35 -0.10
CA SER A 55 15.04 -2.24 0.93
C SER A 55 14.31 -3.57 0.98
N ALA A 56 13.00 -3.58 0.72
CA ALA A 56 12.24 -4.82 0.69
C ALA A 56 12.68 -5.69 -0.49
N ALA A 57 12.90 -5.07 -1.64
CA ALA A 57 13.34 -5.80 -2.83
C ALA A 57 14.68 -6.48 -2.59
N LEU A 58 15.58 -5.81 -1.89
CA LEU A 58 16.89 -6.37 -1.59
C LEU A 58 16.80 -7.59 -0.68
N ARG A 59 15.72 -7.72 0.08
CA ARG A 59 15.49 -8.87 0.95
C ARG A 59 14.78 -10.01 0.22
N GLY A 60 14.48 -9.86 -1.06
CA GLY A 60 13.75 -10.85 -1.83
C GLY A 60 12.25 -10.72 -1.76
N LEU A 61 11.76 -9.61 -1.25
CA LEU A 61 10.33 -9.37 -1.07
C LEU A 61 9.82 -8.51 -2.22
N THR A 62 8.83 -9.01 -2.94
CA THR A 62 8.18 -8.29 -4.03
C THR A 62 6.85 -7.77 -3.56
N ILE A 63 6.67 -6.45 -3.63
CA ILE A 63 5.41 -5.82 -3.32
C ILE A 63 4.63 -5.63 -4.62
N ILE A 64 3.42 -6.15 -4.67
CA ILE A 64 2.59 -6.04 -5.85
C ILE A 64 1.89 -4.69 -5.79
N PRO A 65 2.06 -3.84 -6.83
CA PRO A 65 1.41 -2.53 -6.82
C PRO A 65 -0.11 -2.69 -6.72
N GLY A 66 -0.73 -1.82 -5.95
CA GLY A 66 -2.17 -1.85 -5.78
C GLY A 66 -2.75 -0.46 -5.78
N VAL A 67 -3.99 -0.33 -6.24
CA VAL A 67 -4.70 0.94 -6.27
C VAL A 67 -5.78 0.91 -5.21
N ILE A 68 -5.82 1.97 -4.40
CA ILE A 68 -6.82 2.13 -3.33
C ILE A 68 -7.76 3.27 -3.73
N ASP A 69 -9.02 2.93 -3.92
CA ASP A 69 -10.04 3.93 -4.26
C ASP A 69 -10.36 4.80 -3.05
N SER A 70 -10.85 6.00 -3.33
CA SER A 70 -11.14 6.95 -2.27
C SER A 70 -12.28 6.48 -1.36
N ASP A 71 -13.16 5.62 -1.85
CA ASP A 71 -14.29 5.15 -1.05
C ASP A 71 -13.99 3.85 -0.28
N CYS A 72 -12.76 3.36 -0.34
CA CYS A 72 -12.38 2.16 0.41
C CYS A 72 -12.30 2.48 1.89
N VAL A 73 -13.12 1.78 2.69
CA VAL A 73 -13.21 2.03 4.14
C VAL A 73 -12.51 0.95 4.96
N GLU A 74 -12.05 -0.11 4.32
CA GLU A 74 -11.42 -1.22 5.03
C GLU A 74 -9.93 -0.98 5.21
N LYS A 75 -9.30 -1.84 6.02
CA LYS A 75 -7.87 -1.77 6.19
C LYS A 75 -7.15 -1.99 4.86
N ILE A 76 -6.10 -1.24 4.67
CA ILE A 76 -5.28 -1.37 3.47
C ILE A 76 -4.46 -2.64 3.61
N LEU A 77 -4.49 -3.46 2.58
CA LEU A 77 -3.73 -4.71 2.52
C LEU A 77 -2.57 -4.53 1.56
N ILE A 78 -1.43 -5.10 1.92
CA ILE A 78 -0.26 -5.13 1.05
C ILE A 78 -0.14 -6.54 0.49
N MET A 79 -0.16 -6.67 -0.83
CA MET A 79 0.02 -7.97 -1.47
C MET A 79 1.48 -8.16 -1.81
N VAL A 80 2.03 -9.30 -1.38
CA VAL A 80 3.45 -9.56 -1.51
C VAL A 80 3.71 -10.98 -1.93
N SER A 81 4.88 -11.20 -2.53
CA SER A 81 5.43 -12.53 -2.70
C SER A 81 6.90 -12.47 -2.28
N THR A 82 7.47 -13.61 -1.97
CA THR A 82 8.85 -13.65 -1.52
C THR A 82 9.62 -14.76 -2.22
N SER A 83 10.89 -14.49 -2.51
CA SER A 83 11.80 -15.50 -3.04
C SER A 83 12.64 -16.16 -1.94
N THR A 84 12.53 -15.68 -0.71
CA THR A 84 13.27 -16.21 0.43
C THR A 84 12.33 -16.34 1.62
N THR A 85 12.77 -17.10 2.64
CA THR A 85 12.04 -17.13 3.89
C THR A 85 12.31 -15.84 4.65
N LEU A 86 11.25 -15.13 5.01
CA LEU A 86 11.36 -13.84 5.67
C LEU A 86 10.47 -13.79 6.89
N SER A 87 11.01 -13.23 7.97
CA SER A 87 10.26 -12.91 9.18
C SER A 87 10.12 -11.39 9.22
N LEU A 88 8.89 -10.90 9.18
CA LEU A 88 8.60 -9.47 9.23
C LEU A 88 7.91 -9.16 10.54
N LEU A 89 8.28 -8.07 11.15
CA LEU A 89 7.74 -7.67 12.44
C LEU A 89 6.63 -6.66 12.27
N ALA A 90 5.72 -6.64 13.23
CA ALA A 90 4.68 -5.63 13.29
C ALA A 90 5.32 -4.23 13.26
N ARG A 91 4.67 -3.30 12.55
CA ARG A 91 5.12 -1.93 12.36
C ARG A 91 6.31 -1.79 11.43
N GLU A 92 6.78 -2.87 10.86
CA GLU A 92 7.86 -2.80 9.88
C GLU A 92 7.35 -2.14 8.60
N HIS A 93 8.19 -1.32 7.98
CA HIS A 93 7.82 -0.57 6.77
C HIS A 93 8.39 -1.26 5.56
N ILE A 94 7.55 -1.97 4.81
CA ILE A 94 7.97 -2.68 3.61
C ILE A 94 7.39 -2.06 2.35
N ALA A 95 6.42 -1.16 2.50
CA ALA A 95 5.72 -0.56 1.38
C ALA A 95 5.36 0.87 1.74
N GLN A 96 5.03 1.62 0.71
CA GLN A 96 4.55 2.99 0.87
C GLN A 96 3.32 3.19 0.00
N ILE A 97 2.54 4.18 0.35
CA ILE A 97 1.39 4.57 -0.44
C ILE A 97 1.62 5.97 -0.98
N LEU A 98 1.44 6.12 -2.29
CA LEU A 98 1.46 7.43 -2.93
C LEU A 98 0.03 7.93 -3.01
N ILE A 99 -0.17 9.18 -2.60
CA ILE A 99 -1.48 9.80 -2.63
C ILE A 99 -1.50 10.74 -3.83
N LEU A 100 -2.34 10.42 -4.80
CA LEU A 100 -2.33 11.11 -6.10
C LEU A 100 -3.70 11.70 -6.39
N PRO A 101 -3.73 12.85 -7.07
CA PRO A 101 -5.03 13.42 -7.47
C PRO A 101 -5.69 12.58 -8.55
N TYR A 102 -7.00 12.63 -8.60
CA TYR A 102 -7.79 11.85 -9.51
C TYR A 102 -8.70 12.77 -10.31
N HIS A 103 -8.65 12.61 -11.64
CA HIS A 103 -9.49 13.39 -12.56
C HIS A 103 -10.32 12.44 -13.40
N PRO A 104 -11.55 12.18 -13.00
CA PRO A 104 -12.36 11.17 -13.68
C PRO A 104 -12.63 11.48 -15.14
N PHE A 105 -12.68 12.73 -15.53
CA PHE A 105 -12.98 13.04 -16.92
C PHE A 105 -11.85 12.62 -17.86
N LEU A 106 -10.67 12.33 -17.35
CA LEU A 106 -9.58 11.84 -18.17
C LEU A 106 -9.76 10.39 -18.54
N ALA A 107 -10.64 9.73 -17.85
CA ALA A 107 -10.82 8.32 -18.08
C ALA A 107 -11.59 8.02 -19.32
N PHE A 108 -12.04 8.82 -20.02
CA PHE A 108 -12.79 8.61 -21.12
C PHE A 108 -12.62 8.40 -22.25
N PRO A 109 -12.42 8.26 -22.60
CA PRO A 109 -12.63 8.63 -23.82
C PRO A 109 -13.58 8.02 -24.67
N ASN A 110 -13.89 7.97 -25.09
CA ASN A 110 -14.48 7.44 -25.86
C ASN A 110 -15.43 6.71 -25.97
N GLU A 111 -15.52 6.93 -25.80
CA GLU A 111 -16.26 6.43 -25.67
C GLU A 111 -16.89 6.59 -26.04
#